data_106cfe70f870f8cac667f8518d9983c5
#
_entry.id   106cfe70f870f8cac667f8518d9983c5
#
_cell.length_a   1.000
_cell.length_b   1.000
_cell.length_c   1.000
_cell.angle_alpha   90.00
_cell.angle_beta   90.00
_cell.angle_gamma   90.00
#
_symmetry.space_group_name_H-M   'P 1'
#
loop_
_entity.id
_entity.type
_entity.pdbx_description
1 polymer ?
#
loop_
_entity_poly.entity_id
_entity_poly.type
_entity_poly.pdbx_seq_one_letter_code
_entity_poly.pdbx_strand_id
1 'polypeptide(L)'
;RSWTVEELSRNENNLGGMKEVVALIKGAGAYSQLKFESGTHRVQRVPVTESQGRIHTSAATVAILPEADEVELKVPETDIRIDVYRSSGPGGQSVNTTDSAVRITHQPTGLVVTCQDEKSQHKNKAKAMKILLSHLLDFETRKLNEARSAERKSQIGSGDRSDRIRTYNFPQDRVTDHRIGFTQHSLDSFLEGDIGEMVRRVIETREAERLG
;
A
#
# COMPACT_ATOMS: atom_id res chain seq x y z
N ARG A 1 19.55 -15.38 4.94
CA ARG A 1 19.30 -15.09 3.51
C ARG A 1 19.82 -13.70 3.21
N SER A 2 20.27 -13.46 1.98
CA SER A 2 20.85 -12.19 1.55
C SER A 2 19.77 -11.16 1.22
N TRP A 3 18.81 -10.94 2.11
CA TRP A 3 17.81 -9.89 1.96
C TRP A 3 18.25 -8.64 2.72
N THR A 4 17.98 -7.47 2.13
CA THR A 4 18.19 -6.19 2.78
C THR A 4 16.86 -5.71 3.35
N VAL A 5 16.86 -5.26 4.60
CA VAL A 5 15.70 -4.71 5.28
C VAL A 5 15.95 -3.24 5.55
N GLU A 6 15.04 -2.41 5.10
CA GLU A 6 15.05 -0.96 5.30
C GLU A 6 13.77 -0.56 6.05
N GLU A 7 13.91 0.02 7.22
CA GLU A 7 12.78 0.54 8.00
C GLU A 7 12.36 1.88 7.42
N LEU A 8 11.13 1.96 6.90
CA LEU A 8 10.57 3.18 6.29
C LEU A 8 9.85 4.05 7.33
N SER A 9 9.16 3.42 8.28
CA SER A 9 8.40 4.13 9.30
C SER A 9 8.26 3.28 10.55
N ARG A 10 8.33 3.92 11.72
CA ARG A 10 8.17 3.29 13.03
C ARG A 10 7.34 4.19 13.92
N ASN A 11 6.31 3.62 14.52
CA ASN A 11 5.47 4.29 15.50
C ASN A 11 5.51 3.51 16.83
N GLU A 12 6.04 4.14 17.86
CA GLU A 12 6.21 3.53 19.19
C GLU A 12 5.09 3.98 20.14
N ASN A 13 4.84 3.17 21.16
CA ASN A 13 4.00 3.56 22.27
C ASN A 13 4.84 4.09 23.44
N ASN A 14 4.19 4.73 24.43
CA ASN A 14 4.85 5.33 25.58
C ASN A 14 5.53 4.31 26.52
N LEU A 15 5.35 3.00 26.29
CA LEU A 15 5.90 1.90 27.08
C LEU A 15 7.04 1.17 26.35
N GLY A 16 7.59 1.76 25.28
CA GLY A 16 8.69 1.19 24.49
C GLY A 16 8.26 0.05 23.55
N GLY A 17 6.95 -0.20 23.39
CA GLY A 17 6.43 -1.13 22.39
C GLY A 17 6.16 -0.45 21.05
N MET A 18 6.05 -1.25 19.99
CA MET A 18 5.74 -0.78 18.65
C MET A 18 4.23 -0.85 18.40
N LYS A 19 3.65 0.25 17.90
CA LYS A 19 2.26 0.27 17.39
C LYS A 19 2.21 -0.15 15.95
N GLU A 20 3.15 0.33 15.14
CA GLU A 20 3.23 0.06 13.71
C GLU A 20 4.68 0.17 13.26
N VAL A 21 5.07 -0.73 12.36
CA VAL A 21 6.36 -0.67 11.65
C VAL A 21 6.07 -0.92 10.18
N VAL A 22 6.65 -0.10 9.31
CA VAL A 22 6.65 -0.31 7.87
C VAL A 22 8.10 -0.52 7.44
N ALA A 23 8.37 -1.66 6.82
CA ALA A 23 9.70 -2.02 6.36
C ALA A 23 9.67 -2.46 4.90
N LEU A 24 10.69 -2.08 4.16
CA LEU A 24 10.93 -2.53 2.79
C LEU A 24 11.96 -3.66 2.82
N ILE A 25 11.59 -4.81 2.25
CA ILE A 25 12.44 -5.99 2.19
C ILE A 25 12.82 -6.25 0.73
N LYS A 26 14.11 -6.05 0.41
CA LYS A 26 14.66 -6.24 -0.92
C LYS A 26 15.43 -7.56 -1.01
N GLY A 27 15.15 -8.36 -2.03
CA GLY A 27 15.91 -9.58 -2.30
C GLY A 27 15.12 -10.59 -3.14
N ALA A 28 15.86 -11.48 -3.78
CA ALA A 28 15.26 -12.49 -4.64
C ALA A 28 14.30 -13.40 -3.85
N GLY A 29 13.06 -13.50 -4.35
CA GLY A 29 12.03 -14.36 -3.76
C GLY A 29 11.47 -13.88 -2.41
N ALA A 30 11.76 -12.64 -1.96
CA ALA A 30 11.26 -12.13 -0.67
C ALA A 30 9.73 -12.14 -0.62
N TYR A 31 9.06 -11.55 -1.60
CA TYR A 31 7.60 -11.52 -1.65
C TYR A 31 6.98 -12.92 -1.74
N SER A 32 7.52 -13.81 -2.57
CA SER A 32 6.98 -15.18 -2.74
C SER A 32 6.98 -16.00 -1.45
N GLN A 33 7.91 -15.73 -0.55
CA GLN A 33 8.01 -16.40 0.75
C GLN A 33 7.22 -15.69 1.84
N LEU A 34 7.32 -14.36 1.90
CA LEU A 34 6.70 -13.58 2.97
C LEU A 34 5.21 -13.33 2.77
N LYS A 35 4.67 -13.41 1.56
CA LYS A 35 3.23 -13.20 1.30
C LYS A 35 2.31 -14.06 2.18
N PHE A 36 2.78 -15.21 2.65
CA PHE A 36 2.04 -16.10 3.53
C PHE A 36 2.06 -15.68 5.01
N GLU A 37 2.85 -14.65 5.35
CA GLU A 37 2.85 -14.05 6.69
C GLU A 37 1.75 -13.00 6.87
N SER A 38 1.02 -12.67 5.80
CA SER A 38 -0.11 -11.73 5.86
C SER A 38 -1.28 -12.32 6.64
N GLY A 39 -1.82 -11.55 7.59
CA GLY A 39 -2.97 -11.92 8.39
C GLY A 39 -2.86 -11.49 9.86
N THR A 40 -3.72 -12.05 10.70
CA THR A 40 -3.73 -11.79 12.15
C THR A 40 -2.89 -12.81 12.89
N HIS A 41 -1.93 -12.32 13.68
CA HIS A 41 -1.05 -13.10 14.55
C HIS A 41 -1.49 -12.91 16.01
N ARG A 42 -1.86 -13.99 16.68
CA ARG A 42 -2.29 -13.99 18.07
C ARG A 42 -1.11 -14.25 19.00
N VAL A 43 -0.95 -13.45 20.03
CA VAL A 43 0.12 -13.58 21.02
C VAL A 43 -0.49 -13.84 22.40
N GLN A 44 -0.02 -14.89 23.07
CA GLN A 44 -0.38 -15.26 24.44
C GLN A 44 0.86 -15.18 25.32
N ARG A 45 0.91 -14.17 26.20
CA ARG A 45 2.02 -13.97 27.14
C ARG A 45 1.53 -13.31 28.42
N VAL A 46 2.34 -13.37 29.46
CA VAL A 46 2.18 -12.53 30.65
C VAL A 46 2.86 -11.19 30.35
N PRO A 47 2.12 -10.07 30.26
CA PRO A 47 2.74 -8.76 30.01
C PRO A 47 3.58 -8.31 31.20
N VAL A 48 4.56 -7.43 30.96
CA VAL A 48 5.40 -6.84 32.02
C VAL A 48 4.56 -6.03 33.03
N THR A 49 3.43 -5.49 32.59
CA THR A 49 2.48 -4.72 33.42
C THR A 49 1.52 -5.58 34.25
N GLU A 50 1.53 -6.91 34.08
CA GLU A 50 0.65 -7.84 34.83
C GLU A 50 1.33 -8.30 36.13
N SER A 51 0.75 -7.91 37.24
CA SER A 51 1.30 -8.23 38.58
C SER A 51 0.87 -9.59 39.14
N GLN A 52 -0.19 -10.20 38.60
CA GLN A 52 -0.77 -11.47 39.12
C GLN A 52 -0.42 -12.68 38.24
N GLY A 53 0.48 -12.52 37.26
CA GLY A 53 0.93 -13.60 36.38
C GLY A 53 -0.13 -14.13 35.41
N ARG A 54 -1.21 -13.38 35.16
CA ARG A 54 -2.26 -13.79 34.22
C ARG A 54 -1.79 -13.70 32.79
N ILE A 55 -2.12 -14.72 32.00
CA ILE A 55 -1.83 -14.74 30.57
C ILE A 55 -2.82 -13.81 29.84
N HIS A 56 -2.29 -12.82 29.13
CA HIS A 56 -3.07 -11.96 28.26
C HIS A 56 -2.95 -12.41 26.81
N THR A 57 -4.01 -12.21 26.07
CA THR A 57 -4.06 -12.47 24.63
C THR A 57 -4.14 -11.15 23.87
N SER A 58 -3.17 -10.92 23.02
CA SER A 58 -3.13 -9.78 22.09
C SER A 58 -3.07 -10.26 20.64
N ALA A 59 -3.27 -9.36 19.72
CA ALA A 59 -3.14 -9.61 18.28
C ALA A 59 -2.30 -8.53 17.62
N ALA A 60 -1.52 -8.93 16.62
CA ALA A 60 -0.84 -8.06 15.69
C ALA A 60 -1.25 -8.44 14.26
N THR A 61 -1.41 -7.47 13.40
CA THR A 61 -1.74 -7.70 12.00
C THR A 61 -0.53 -7.46 11.12
N VAL A 62 -0.31 -8.33 10.15
CA VAL A 62 0.76 -8.22 9.16
C VAL A 62 0.14 -8.11 7.77
N ALA A 63 0.59 -7.15 6.99
CA ALA A 63 0.25 -7.02 5.58
C ALA A 63 1.53 -7.03 4.75
N ILE A 64 1.59 -7.88 3.75
CA ILE A 64 2.72 -7.98 2.81
C ILE A 64 2.23 -7.54 1.43
N LEU A 65 2.75 -6.42 0.97
CA LEU A 65 2.40 -5.84 -0.32
C LEU A 65 3.63 -5.82 -1.22
N PRO A 66 3.49 -6.06 -2.52
CA PRO A 66 4.59 -5.83 -3.45
C PRO A 66 4.92 -4.33 -3.50
N GLU A 67 6.20 -4.00 -3.67
CA GLU A 67 6.60 -2.63 -3.97
C GLU A 67 5.95 -2.24 -5.31
N ALA A 68 5.33 -1.07 -5.37
CA ALA A 68 4.78 -0.59 -6.62
C ALA A 68 5.84 0.15 -7.40
N ASP A 69 5.82 -0.07 -8.69
CA ASP A 69 6.56 0.75 -9.64
C ASP A 69 6.08 2.21 -9.57
N GLU A 70 6.97 3.14 -9.86
CA GLU A 70 6.61 4.54 -10.03
C GLU A 70 5.59 4.69 -11.16
N VAL A 71 4.59 5.53 -10.95
CA VAL A 71 3.58 5.80 -11.98
C VAL A 71 4.22 6.64 -13.08
N GLU A 72 4.67 6.00 -14.16
CA GLU A 72 5.04 6.69 -15.38
C GLU A 72 3.79 7.12 -16.13
N LEU A 73 3.50 8.42 -16.10
CA LEU A 73 2.37 8.98 -16.86
C LEU A 73 2.79 9.26 -18.31
N LYS A 74 2.33 8.43 -19.25
CA LYS A 74 2.45 8.67 -20.69
C LYS A 74 1.06 9.04 -21.23
N VAL A 75 0.91 10.30 -21.65
CA VAL A 75 -0.35 10.79 -22.23
C VAL A 75 -0.14 10.99 -23.72
N PRO A 76 -0.71 10.12 -24.58
CA PRO A 76 -0.63 10.29 -26.02
C PRO A 76 -1.43 11.52 -26.46
N GLU A 77 -0.96 12.22 -27.47
CA GLU A 77 -1.66 13.40 -28.01
C GLU A 77 -3.05 13.07 -28.57
N THR A 78 -3.26 11.83 -29.00
CA THR A 78 -4.56 11.32 -29.48
C THR A 78 -5.65 11.33 -28.42
N ASP A 79 -5.27 11.24 -27.15
CA ASP A 79 -6.20 11.21 -26.03
C ASP A 79 -6.56 12.61 -25.52
N ILE A 80 -5.96 13.63 -26.14
CA ILE A 80 -6.13 15.03 -25.77
C ILE A 80 -6.93 15.77 -26.82
N ARG A 81 -8.06 16.34 -26.42
CA ARG A 81 -8.80 17.30 -27.22
C ARG A 81 -8.54 18.70 -26.72
N ILE A 82 -8.16 19.60 -27.63
CA ILE A 82 -7.87 21.00 -27.34
C ILE A 82 -8.90 21.86 -28.03
N ASP A 83 -9.66 22.61 -27.27
CA ASP A 83 -10.61 23.60 -27.75
C ASP A 83 -10.10 25.02 -27.38
N VAL A 84 -10.16 25.94 -28.31
CA VAL A 84 -9.83 27.33 -28.07
C VAL A 84 -11.08 28.19 -28.14
N TYR A 85 -11.15 29.20 -27.30
CA TYR A 85 -12.31 30.08 -27.22
C TYR A 85 -11.90 31.47 -26.69
N ARG A 86 -12.84 32.40 -26.73
CA ARG A 86 -12.61 33.77 -26.22
C ARG A 86 -12.59 33.75 -24.71
N SER A 87 -11.58 34.41 -24.11
CA SER A 87 -11.52 34.58 -22.69
C SER A 87 -12.69 35.43 -22.17
N SER A 88 -13.23 35.07 -21.00
CA SER A 88 -14.29 35.85 -20.36
C SER A 88 -13.70 36.67 -19.19
N GLY A 89 -14.13 37.93 -19.07
CA GLY A 89 -13.71 38.80 -17.97
C GLY A 89 -13.75 40.29 -18.33
N PRO A 90 -13.53 41.20 -17.39
CA PRO A 90 -13.41 42.63 -17.63
C PRO A 90 -12.13 42.89 -18.42
N GLY A 91 -12.25 43.31 -19.69
CA GLY A 91 -11.13 43.60 -20.58
C GLY A 91 -11.51 44.44 -21.78
N GLY A 92 -10.50 45.00 -22.45
CA GLY A 92 -10.67 45.79 -23.67
C GLY A 92 -10.85 44.94 -24.92
N GLN A 93 -10.70 45.55 -26.13
CA GLN A 93 -10.92 44.90 -27.41
C GLN A 93 -10.20 43.56 -27.60
N SER A 94 -8.98 43.40 -27.03
CA SER A 94 -8.19 42.18 -27.16
C SER A 94 -8.85 40.95 -26.49
N VAL A 95 -9.58 41.13 -25.40
CA VAL A 95 -10.30 40.03 -24.68
C VAL A 95 -11.49 39.55 -25.51
N ASN A 96 -12.15 40.46 -26.17
CA ASN A 96 -13.40 40.22 -26.92
C ASN A 96 -13.19 39.73 -28.33
N THR A 97 -11.98 39.90 -28.90
CA THR A 97 -11.70 39.57 -30.31
C THR A 97 -10.74 38.41 -30.51
N THR A 98 -9.95 38.02 -29.48
CA THR A 98 -8.91 37.01 -29.63
C THR A 98 -9.28 35.75 -28.88
N ASP A 99 -9.22 34.57 -29.53
CA ASP A 99 -9.42 33.26 -28.91
C ASP A 99 -8.14 32.86 -28.15
N SER A 100 -7.95 33.45 -26.95
CA SER A 100 -6.77 33.24 -26.13
C SER A 100 -6.99 32.16 -25.03
N ALA A 101 -8.24 31.89 -24.66
CA ALA A 101 -8.56 30.87 -23.70
C ALA A 101 -8.46 29.45 -24.31
N VAL A 102 -7.94 28.52 -23.49
CA VAL A 102 -7.73 27.12 -23.92
C VAL A 102 -8.44 26.19 -22.96
N ARG A 103 -9.17 25.23 -23.49
CA ARG A 103 -9.73 24.08 -22.79
C ARG A 103 -9.06 22.82 -23.28
N ILE A 104 -8.51 22.03 -22.38
CA ILE A 104 -7.94 20.72 -22.69
C ILE A 104 -8.77 19.67 -22.02
N THR A 105 -9.25 18.70 -22.78
CA THR A 105 -10.01 17.57 -22.30
C THR A 105 -9.22 16.27 -22.55
N HIS A 106 -8.97 15.51 -21.50
CA HIS A 106 -8.44 14.17 -21.62
C HIS A 106 -9.60 13.20 -21.82
N GLN A 107 -9.71 12.64 -23.02
CA GLN A 107 -10.88 11.85 -23.44
C GLN A 107 -11.11 10.60 -22.59
N PRO A 108 -10.08 9.78 -22.24
CA PRO A 108 -10.30 8.55 -21.49
C PRO A 108 -10.82 8.78 -20.06
N THR A 109 -10.37 9.85 -19.38
CA THR A 109 -10.77 10.13 -17.98
C THR A 109 -11.88 11.16 -17.86
N GLY A 110 -12.16 11.92 -18.94
CA GLY A 110 -13.10 13.03 -18.94
C GLY A 110 -12.60 14.26 -18.16
N LEU A 111 -11.34 14.29 -17.74
CA LEU A 111 -10.76 15.44 -17.05
C LEU A 111 -10.65 16.64 -17.99
N VAL A 112 -11.14 17.78 -17.52
CA VAL A 112 -11.15 19.05 -18.27
C VAL A 112 -10.37 20.09 -17.50
N VAL A 113 -9.43 20.73 -18.17
CA VAL A 113 -8.66 21.86 -17.64
C VAL A 113 -8.86 23.06 -18.55
N THR A 114 -9.15 24.21 -17.96
CA THR A 114 -9.29 25.49 -18.68
C THR A 114 -8.23 26.46 -18.19
N CYS A 115 -7.64 27.22 -19.09
CA CYS A 115 -6.68 28.28 -18.77
C CYS A 115 -6.94 29.51 -19.65
N GLN A 116 -7.06 30.68 -19.03
CA GLN A 116 -7.28 31.97 -19.67
C GLN A 116 -6.46 33.12 -19.05
N ASP A 117 -5.43 32.76 -18.28
CA ASP A 117 -4.69 33.71 -17.43
C ASP A 117 -3.79 34.66 -18.26
N GLU A 118 -3.31 34.17 -19.42
CA GLU A 118 -2.38 34.88 -20.26
C GLU A 118 -3.05 35.39 -21.52
N LYS A 119 -2.49 36.47 -22.09
CA LYS A 119 -2.93 36.98 -23.39
C LYS A 119 -2.53 36.07 -24.58
N SER A 120 -1.60 35.17 -24.34
CA SER A 120 -1.07 34.27 -25.39
C SER A 120 -1.72 32.88 -25.27
N GLN A 121 -2.41 32.45 -26.32
CA GLN A 121 -2.98 31.09 -26.44
C GLN A 121 -1.93 30.00 -26.23
N HIS A 122 -0.71 30.15 -26.77
CA HIS A 122 0.37 29.17 -26.59
C HIS A 122 0.80 29.01 -25.11
N LYS A 123 0.87 30.16 -24.38
CA LYS A 123 1.19 30.12 -22.95
C LYS A 123 0.07 29.46 -22.16
N ASN A 124 -1.20 29.78 -22.47
CA ASN A 124 -2.36 29.13 -21.83
C ASN A 124 -2.41 27.62 -22.12
N LYS A 125 -2.11 27.20 -23.37
CA LYS A 125 -2.01 25.79 -23.73
C LYS A 125 -0.92 25.07 -22.92
N ALA A 126 0.27 25.64 -22.84
CA ALA A 126 1.39 25.05 -22.09
C ALA A 126 1.07 24.96 -20.59
N LYS A 127 0.42 25.99 -20.03
CA LYS A 127 0.00 25.99 -18.61
C LYS A 127 -1.11 24.98 -18.36
N ALA A 128 -2.15 24.96 -19.20
CA ALA A 128 -3.24 23.99 -19.10
C ALA A 128 -2.73 22.53 -19.22
N MET A 129 -1.76 22.28 -20.10
CA MET A 129 -1.14 20.96 -20.23
C MET A 129 -0.42 20.53 -18.95
N LYS A 130 0.36 21.41 -18.32
CA LYS A 130 1.03 21.11 -17.06
C LYS A 130 0.02 20.78 -15.94
N ILE A 131 -1.07 21.56 -15.86
CA ILE A 131 -2.13 21.33 -14.88
C ILE A 131 -2.83 19.98 -15.15
N LEU A 132 -3.12 19.66 -16.42
CA LEU A 132 -3.73 18.39 -16.79
C LEU A 132 -2.84 17.20 -16.39
N LEU A 133 -1.53 17.28 -16.69
CA LEU A 133 -0.58 16.22 -16.33
C LEU A 133 -0.51 16.01 -14.80
N SER A 134 -0.52 17.11 -14.03
CA SER A 134 -0.57 17.03 -12.57
C SER A 134 -1.85 16.35 -12.07
N HIS A 135 -3.02 16.72 -12.60
CA HIS A 135 -4.30 16.12 -12.22
C HIS A 135 -4.38 14.64 -12.63
N LEU A 136 -3.83 14.26 -13.77
CA LEU A 136 -3.78 12.86 -14.21
C LEU A 136 -2.85 12.04 -13.32
N LEU A 137 -1.69 12.58 -12.95
CA LEU A 137 -0.77 11.92 -12.03
C LEU A 137 -1.43 11.71 -10.65
N ASP A 138 -2.11 12.73 -10.13
CA ASP A 138 -2.86 12.63 -8.87
C ASP A 138 -3.98 11.59 -8.96
N PHE A 139 -4.68 11.54 -10.08
CA PHE A 139 -5.76 10.58 -10.33
C PHE A 139 -5.24 9.14 -10.33
N GLU A 140 -4.17 8.85 -11.09
CA GLU A 140 -3.58 7.50 -11.14
C GLU A 140 -2.94 7.11 -9.81
N THR A 141 -2.26 8.05 -9.13
CA THR A 141 -1.70 7.82 -7.80
C THR A 141 -2.79 7.49 -6.78
N ARG A 142 -3.92 8.20 -6.81
CA ARG A 142 -5.07 7.94 -5.93
C ARG A 142 -5.66 6.57 -6.19
N LYS A 143 -5.89 6.22 -7.45
CA LYS A 143 -6.40 4.90 -7.86
C LYS A 143 -5.50 3.76 -7.39
N LEU A 144 -4.18 3.91 -7.53
CA LEU A 144 -3.21 2.94 -7.04
C LEU A 144 -3.25 2.81 -5.52
N ASN A 145 -3.33 3.93 -4.80
CA ASN A 145 -3.42 3.94 -3.33
C ASN A 145 -4.72 3.32 -2.81
N GLU A 146 -5.85 3.54 -3.51
CA GLU A 146 -7.13 2.89 -3.19
C GLU A 146 -7.05 1.38 -3.39
N ALA A 147 -6.47 0.90 -4.50
CA ALA A 147 -6.26 -0.53 -4.75
C ALA A 147 -5.38 -1.16 -3.67
N ARG A 148 -4.26 -0.52 -3.30
CA ARG A 148 -3.37 -0.98 -2.22
C ARG A 148 -4.05 -1.00 -0.86
N SER A 149 -4.85 0.03 -0.56
CA SER A 149 -5.61 0.07 0.69
C SER A 149 -6.64 -1.05 0.77
N ALA A 150 -7.31 -1.35 -0.33
CA ALA A 150 -8.25 -2.46 -0.43
C ALA A 150 -7.54 -3.81 -0.25
N GLU A 151 -6.38 -4.01 -0.91
CA GLU A 151 -5.56 -5.21 -0.77
C GLU A 151 -5.07 -5.38 0.67
N ARG A 152 -4.48 -4.33 1.28
CA ARG A 152 -4.07 -4.34 2.71
C ARG A 152 -5.24 -4.72 3.61
N LYS A 153 -6.41 -4.12 3.39
CA LYS A 153 -7.61 -4.40 4.19
C LYS A 153 -8.08 -5.86 4.05
N SER A 154 -8.00 -6.43 2.84
CA SER A 154 -8.36 -7.83 2.62
C SER A 154 -7.41 -8.80 3.31
N GLN A 155 -6.11 -8.50 3.35
CA GLN A 155 -5.10 -9.32 4.03
C GLN A 155 -5.24 -9.29 5.56
N ILE A 156 -5.56 -8.13 6.13
CA ILE A 156 -5.70 -7.94 7.58
C ILE A 156 -7.06 -8.48 8.08
N GLY A 157 -8.08 -8.48 7.23
CA GLY A 157 -9.44 -8.85 7.60
C GLY A 157 -10.02 -7.94 8.68
N SER A 158 -10.70 -8.53 9.66
CA SER A 158 -11.23 -7.81 10.82
C SER A 158 -10.16 -7.42 11.85
N GLY A 159 -8.97 -8.04 11.81
CA GLY A 159 -7.95 -7.95 12.85
C GLY A 159 -8.35 -8.63 14.17
N ASP A 160 -9.48 -9.34 14.19
CA ASP A 160 -9.94 -10.06 15.37
C ASP A 160 -9.02 -11.26 15.65
N ARG A 161 -8.76 -11.51 16.93
CA ARG A 161 -7.98 -12.68 17.40
C ARG A 161 -8.64 -14.03 17.06
N SER A 162 -9.92 -14.06 16.70
CA SER A 162 -10.60 -15.26 16.17
C SER A 162 -10.12 -15.63 14.78
N ASP A 163 -9.80 -14.63 13.94
CA ASP A 163 -9.37 -14.81 12.54
C ASP A 163 -7.85 -15.04 12.40
N ARG A 164 -7.23 -15.51 13.48
CA ARG A 164 -5.79 -15.74 13.54
C ARG A 164 -5.29 -16.77 12.53
N ILE A 165 -4.21 -16.44 11.86
CA ILE A 165 -3.45 -17.41 11.05
C ILE A 165 -2.46 -18.18 11.92
N ARG A 166 -1.87 -17.51 12.94
CA ARG A 166 -0.82 -18.09 13.79
C ARG A 166 -0.99 -17.68 15.26
N THR A 167 -0.58 -18.57 16.18
CA THR A 167 -0.55 -18.29 17.61
C THR A 167 0.85 -18.49 18.15
N TYR A 168 1.35 -17.48 18.87
CA TYR A 168 2.59 -17.47 19.63
C TYR A 168 2.25 -17.65 21.09
N ASN A 169 2.59 -18.79 21.68
CA ASN A 169 2.27 -19.13 23.06
C ASN A 169 3.55 -19.16 23.89
N PHE A 170 3.84 -18.07 24.58
CA PHE A 170 5.03 -17.92 25.40
C PHE A 170 5.07 -18.90 26.59
N PRO A 171 3.99 -19.08 27.37
CA PRO A 171 3.99 -20.06 28.48
C PRO A 171 4.26 -21.50 28.06
N GLN A 172 3.96 -21.86 26.82
CA GLN A 172 4.13 -23.23 26.31
C GLN A 172 5.30 -23.35 25.33
N ASP A 173 6.09 -22.26 25.15
CA ASP A 173 7.24 -22.20 24.24
C ASP A 173 6.96 -22.79 22.85
N ARG A 174 5.86 -22.35 22.22
CA ARG A 174 5.42 -22.87 20.93
C ARG A 174 4.77 -21.83 20.03
N VAL A 175 4.93 -22.06 18.73
CA VAL A 175 4.23 -21.34 17.65
C VAL A 175 3.38 -22.35 16.87
N THR A 176 2.11 -22.03 16.66
CA THR A 176 1.18 -22.89 15.92
C THR A 176 0.60 -22.11 14.72
N ASP A 177 0.79 -22.61 13.51
CA ASP A 177 0.09 -22.11 12.32
C ASP A 177 -1.21 -22.89 12.13
N HIS A 178 -2.33 -22.18 12.25
CA HIS A 178 -3.67 -22.81 12.25
C HIS A 178 -4.13 -23.20 10.86
N ARG A 179 -3.53 -22.64 9.80
CA ARG A 179 -3.88 -22.96 8.41
C ARG A 179 -3.49 -24.36 8.02
N ILE A 180 -2.40 -24.86 8.60
CA ILE A 180 -1.82 -26.17 8.31
C ILE A 180 -1.75 -27.09 9.53
N GLY A 181 -2.24 -26.64 10.70
CA GLY A 181 -2.19 -27.41 11.94
C GLY A 181 -0.77 -27.72 12.45
N PHE A 182 0.25 -27.02 11.97
CA PHE A 182 1.64 -27.28 12.32
C PHE A 182 2.06 -26.48 13.56
N THR A 183 2.77 -27.15 14.47
CA THR A 183 3.33 -26.54 15.68
C THR A 183 4.83 -26.73 15.71
N GLN A 184 5.55 -25.63 15.95
CA GLN A 184 6.99 -25.60 16.18
C GLN A 184 7.26 -25.16 17.61
N HIS A 185 8.16 -25.85 18.29
CA HIS A 185 8.67 -25.49 19.62
C HIS A 185 9.90 -24.59 19.47
N SER A 186 10.36 -24.00 20.59
CA SER A 186 11.42 -22.99 20.62
C SER A 186 10.98 -21.66 20.03
N LEU A 187 10.04 -21.01 20.69
CA LEU A 187 9.47 -19.73 20.31
C LEU A 187 10.55 -18.64 20.13
N ASP A 188 11.55 -18.62 20.99
CA ASP A 188 12.63 -17.63 20.90
C ASP A 188 13.42 -17.77 19.61
N SER A 189 13.81 -19.00 19.22
CA SER A 189 14.48 -19.24 17.94
C SER A 189 13.62 -18.81 16.75
N PHE A 190 12.31 -19.06 16.85
CA PHE A 190 11.37 -18.62 15.82
C PHE A 190 11.33 -17.09 15.69
N LEU A 191 11.32 -16.36 16.80
CA LEU A 191 11.33 -14.89 16.82
C LEU A 191 12.67 -14.32 16.35
N GLU A 192 13.77 -15.05 16.53
CA GLU A 192 15.10 -14.70 15.99
C GLU A 192 15.24 -14.98 14.50
N GLY A 193 14.22 -15.56 13.86
CA GLY A 193 14.16 -15.73 12.41
C GLY A 193 14.21 -17.17 11.91
N ASP A 194 14.20 -18.18 12.76
CA ASP A 194 14.08 -19.59 12.36
C ASP A 194 12.63 -19.95 11.98
N ILE A 195 12.15 -19.23 10.95
CA ILE A 195 10.80 -19.40 10.40
C ILE A 195 10.76 -20.32 9.18
N GLY A 196 11.92 -20.76 8.71
CA GLY A 196 12.08 -21.43 7.42
C GLY A 196 11.23 -22.67 7.23
N GLU A 197 11.16 -23.54 8.25
CA GLU A 197 10.35 -24.77 8.21
C GLU A 197 8.85 -24.46 8.14
N MET A 198 8.38 -23.53 8.94
CA MET A 198 6.98 -23.09 8.94
C MET A 198 6.55 -22.55 7.58
N VAL A 199 7.35 -21.63 7.01
CA VAL A 199 7.07 -21.04 5.71
C VAL A 199 7.06 -22.11 4.61
N ARG A 200 8.02 -23.05 4.63
CA ARG A 200 8.07 -24.13 3.65
C ARG A 200 6.81 -24.99 3.67
N ARG A 201 6.36 -25.39 4.84
CA ARG A 201 5.14 -26.20 5.00
C ARG A 201 3.87 -25.48 4.57
N VAL A 202 3.78 -24.18 4.85
CA VAL A 202 2.65 -23.37 4.36
C VAL A 202 2.64 -23.31 2.84
N ILE A 203 3.81 -23.15 2.20
CA ILE A 203 3.94 -23.13 0.74
C ILE A 203 3.51 -24.48 0.16
N GLU A 204 4.07 -25.58 0.64
CA GLU A 204 3.76 -26.94 0.18
C GLU A 204 2.26 -27.26 0.28
N THR A 205 1.62 -26.91 1.39
CA THR A 205 0.17 -27.11 1.56
C THR A 205 -0.64 -26.28 0.58
N ARG A 206 -0.28 -25.01 0.38
CA ARG A 206 -0.97 -24.13 -0.57
C ARG A 206 -0.77 -24.53 -2.02
N GLU A 207 0.39 -25.07 -2.37
CA GLU A 207 0.64 -25.63 -3.71
C GLU A 207 -0.19 -26.89 -3.92
N ALA A 208 -0.28 -27.77 -2.95
CA ALA A 208 -1.12 -28.96 -3.01
C ALA A 208 -2.62 -28.62 -3.17
N GLU A 209 -3.12 -27.64 -2.44
CA GLU A 209 -4.52 -27.14 -2.55
C GLU A 209 -4.84 -26.56 -3.95
N ARG A 210 -3.83 -26.08 -4.69
CA ARG A 210 -4.03 -25.52 -6.04
C ARG A 210 -4.00 -26.57 -7.14
N LEU A 211 -3.47 -27.76 -6.86
CA LEU A 211 -3.32 -28.87 -7.82
C LEU A 211 -4.43 -29.93 -7.69
N GLY A 212 -5.20 -29.90 -6.62
CA GLY A 212 -6.37 -30.77 -6.38
C GLY A 212 -7.67 -30.05 -6.64
#